data_57451413b0d011a6b7ca62e2fe9e4b17
#
_entry.id   57451413b0d011a6b7ca62e2fe9e4b17
#
_cell.length_a   1.000
_cell.length_b   1.000
_cell.length_c   1.000
_cell.angle_alpha   90.00
_cell.angle_beta   90.00
_cell.angle_gamma   90.00
#
_symmetry.space_group_name_H-M   'P 1'
#
loop_
_entity.id
_entity.type
_entity.pdbx_description
1 polymer ?
#
loop_
_entity_poly.entity_id
_entity_poly.type
_entity_poly.pdbx_seq_one_letter_code
_entity_poly.pdbx_strand_id
1 'polypeptide(L)'
;MNQLWLIALLKLGLNLGNPQETVLPDAGLVVISNDKGAPSEMKMSLLKSTLKGEKQRWPNGTKVIIALMKSNTLIGENTSKKLYNMSANELNKYWLALVFQGKADAPNFFNSESDLAAFVGQTQGAIGVIGRESDDVRPVLVDGKKIL
;
A
#
# COMPACT_ATOMS: atom_id res chain seq x y z
N MET A 1 32.63 25.14 -37.24
CA MET A 1 31.15 25.32 -37.21
C MET A 1 30.40 24.04 -37.07
N ASN A 2 30.71 23.07 -37.86
CA ASN A 2 29.98 21.78 -37.82
C ASN A 2 30.15 21.02 -36.49
N GLN A 3 31.27 21.22 -35.83
CA GLN A 3 31.54 20.53 -34.57
C GLN A 3 30.64 21.00 -33.42
N LEU A 4 30.21 22.26 -33.45
CA LEU A 4 29.30 22.79 -32.43
C LEU A 4 27.93 22.13 -32.49
N TRP A 5 27.49 21.83 -33.69
CA TRP A 5 26.22 21.15 -33.89
C TRP A 5 26.24 19.71 -33.33
N LEU A 6 27.35 19.03 -33.60
CA LEU A 6 27.50 17.67 -33.11
C LEU A 6 27.49 17.58 -31.58
N ILE A 7 28.14 18.57 -30.94
CA ILE A 7 28.19 18.64 -29.48
C ILE A 7 26.77 18.87 -28.91
N ALA A 8 26.02 19.74 -29.55
CA ALA A 8 24.65 20.02 -29.10
C ALA A 8 23.75 18.75 -29.21
N LEU A 9 23.91 18.02 -30.31
CA LEU A 9 23.17 16.78 -30.49
C LEU A 9 23.53 15.71 -29.46
N LEU A 10 24.81 15.62 -29.14
CA LEU A 10 25.25 14.69 -28.10
C LEU A 10 24.67 15.03 -26.73
N LYS A 11 24.60 16.31 -26.41
CA LYS A 11 24.00 16.75 -25.15
C LYS A 11 22.53 16.39 -25.10
N LEU A 12 21.81 16.58 -26.19
CA LEU A 12 20.40 16.20 -26.27
C LEU A 12 20.24 14.69 -26.12
N GLY A 13 21.09 13.92 -26.73
CA GLY A 13 21.06 12.47 -26.62
C GLY A 13 21.31 12.00 -25.20
N LEU A 14 22.22 12.62 -24.50
CA LEU A 14 22.50 12.29 -23.11
C LEU A 14 21.32 12.65 -22.20
N ASN A 15 20.68 13.78 -22.45
CA ASN A 15 19.51 14.16 -21.68
C ASN A 15 18.34 13.21 -21.91
N LEU A 16 18.20 12.69 -23.10
CA LEU A 16 17.18 11.68 -23.41
C LEU A 16 17.54 10.33 -22.83
N GLY A 17 18.80 10.12 -22.49
CA GLY A 17 19.26 8.88 -21.90
C GLY A 17 19.01 8.78 -20.39
N ASN A 18 18.41 9.77 -19.79
CA ASN A 18 18.18 9.82 -18.35
C ASN A 18 16.73 9.62 -17.89
N PRO A 19 15.87 8.97 -18.65
CA PRO A 19 14.51 8.74 -18.16
C PRO A 19 14.44 7.69 -17.04
N GLN A 20 15.51 7.00 -16.73
CA GLN A 20 15.52 5.99 -15.71
C GLN A 20 15.28 6.53 -14.31
N GLU A 21 15.53 7.80 -14.08
CA GLU A 21 15.17 8.41 -12.79
C GLU A 21 13.67 8.51 -12.60
N THR A 22 12.90 8.27 -13.65
CA THR A 22 11.46 8.15 -13.54
C THR A 22 11.04 6.87 -12.85
N VAL A 23 11.93 5.90 -12.77
CA VAL A 23 11.68 4.69 -12.03
C VAL A 23 11.82 5.01 -10.54
N LEU A 24 10.69 5.14 -9.87
CA LEU A 24 10.61 5.41 -8.45
C LEU A 24 10.23 4.11 -7.76
N PRO A 25 11.22 3.30 -7.34
CA PRO A 25 10.91 2.04 -6.66
C PRO A 25 10.26 2.27 -5.30
N ASP A 26 10.38 3.50 -4.78
CA ASP A 26 9.89 3.87 -3.47
C ASP A 26 8.65 4.75 -3.56
N ALA A 27 7.68 4.35 -4.37
CA ALA A 27 6.39 4.99 -4.33
C ALA A 27 5.85 4.92 -2.90
N GLY A 28 5.41 6.04 -2.37
CA GLY A 28 4.84 6.10 -1.03
C GLY A 28 3.60 5.23 -0.91
N LEU A 29 3.25 4.88 0.31
CA LEU A 29 2.04 4.14 0.61
C LEU A 29 1.06 5.05 1.35
N VAL A 30 -0.21 4.91 1.01
CA VAL A 30 -1.30 5.62 1.67
C VAL A 30 -2.22 4.59 2.29
N VAL A 31 -2.43 4.69 3.60
CA VAL A 31 -3.40 3.85 4.30
C VAL A 31 -4.76 4.54 4.22
N ILE A 32 -5.77 3.77 3.86
CA ILE A 32 -7.15 4.25 3.76
C ILE A 32 -8.04 3.42 4.67
N SER A 33 -9.12 4.02 5.16
CA SER A 33 -10.05 3.34 6.05
C SER A 33 -11.48 3.77 5.79
N ASN A 34 -12.40 2.86 6.11
CA ASN A 34 -13.81 3.20 6.13
C ASN A 34 -14.09 4.12 7.32
N ASP A 35 -14.88 5.16 7.09
CA ASP A 35 -15.23 6.13 8.13
C ASP A 35 -16.13 5.55 9.23
N LYS A 36 -16.71 4.37 8.98
CA LYS A 36 -17.53 3.64 9.95
C LYS A 36 -16.72 2.47 10.50
N GLY A 37 -16.33 2.59 11.75
CA GLY A 37 -15.68 1.52 12.49
C GLY A 37 -14.16 1.59 12.55
N ALA A 38 -13.50 2.05 11.50
CA ALA A 38 -12.05 2.15 11.49
C ALA A 38 -11.58 3.55 11.92
N PRO A 39 -10.43 3.66 12.61
CA PRO A 39 -9.93 4.98 13.03
C PRO A 39 -9.37 5.79 11.87
N SER A 40 -9.34 7.12 12.03
CA SER A 40 -8.78 8.05 11.04
C SER A 40 -7.29 8.33 11.25
N GLU A 41 -6.77 7.94 12.39
CA GLU A 41 -5.35 8.10 12.70
C GLU A 41 -4.92 7.00 13.65
N MET A 42 -3.66 6.59 13.55
CA MET A 42 -3.10 5.57 14.41
C MET A 42 -1.59 5.65 14.41
N LYS A 43 -0.99 4.97 15.36
CA LYS A 43 0.46 4.78 15.40
C LYS A 43 0.86 3.66 14.44
N MET A 44 2.08 3.72 13.93
CA MET A 44 2.62 2.68 13.05
C MET A 44 2.58 1.30 13.71
N SER A 45 2.81 1.23 15.02
CA SER A 45 2.76 -0.06 15.74
C SER A 45 1.36 -0.68 15.68
N LEU A 46 0.32 0.14 15.82
CA LEU A 46 -1.06 -0.36 15.71
C LEU A 46 -1.37 -0.78 14.27
N LEU A 47 -0.93 0.01 13.30
CA LEU A 47 -1.11 -0.34 11.89
C LEU A 47 -0.50 -1.71 11.59
N LYS A 48 0.75 -1.91 11.98
CA LYS A 48 1.46 -3.17 11.71
C LYS A 48 0.78 -4.36 12.39
N SER A 49 0.40 -4.23 13.66
CA SER A 49 -0.28 -5.33 14.37
C SER A 49 -1.65 -5.62 13.76
N THR A 50 -2.38 -4.59 13.34
CA THR A 50 -3.67 -4.75 12.67
C THR A 50 -3.51 -5.48 11.35
N LEU A 51 -2.57 -5.04 10.52
CA LEU A 51 -2.32 -5.66 9.22
C LEU A 51 -1.80 -7.10 9.34
N LYS A 52 -1.16 -7.46 10.43
CA LYS A 52 -0.71 -8.83 10.70
C LYS A 52 -1.81 -9.75 11.22
N GLY A 53 -3.01 -9.22 11.43
CA GLY A 53 -4.13 -10.02 11.94
C GLY A 53 -4.14 -10.19 13.46
N GLU A 54 -3.26 -9.51 14.17
CA GLU A 54 -3.19 -9.58 15.64
C GLU A 54 -4.34 -8.82 16.29
N LYS A 55 -4.84 -7.78 15.65
CA LYS A 55 -6.01 -7.01 16.05
C LYS A 55 -7.15 -7.31 15.10
N GLN A 56 -8.12 -8.07 15.55
CA GLN A 56 -9.25 -8.49 14.72
C GLN A 56 -10.47 -7.60 14.86
N ARG A 57 -10.46 -6.71 15.86
CA ARG A 57 -11.54 -5.75 16.10
C ARG A 57 -10.96 -4.40 16.44
N TRP A 58 -11.63 -3.35 15.97
CA TRP A 58 -11.35 -2.00 16.36
C TRP A 58 -11.84 -1.76 17.80
N PRO A 59 -11.36 -0.70 18.50
CA PRO A 59 -11.78 -0.44 19.89
C PRO A 59 -13.29 -0.36 20.08
N ASN A 60 -14.03 0.06 19.05
CA ASN A 60 -15.49 0.14 19.11
C ASN A 60 -16.19 -1.22 18.89
N GLY A 61 -15.45 -2.30 18.73
CA GLY A 61 -15.98 -3.64 18.52
C GLY A 61 -16.21 -4.03 17.07
N THR A 62 -16.05 -3.12 16.12
CA THR A 62 -16.22 -3.41 14.70
C THR A 62 -15.11 -4.33 14.22
N LYS A 63 -15.46 -5.30 13.40
CA LYS A 63 -14.48 -6.23 12.84
C LYS A 63 -13.51 -5.49 11.90
N VAL A 64 -12.24 -5.83 12.01
CA VAL A 64 -11.21 -5.35 11.09
C VAL A 64 -11.30 -6.16 9.79
N ILE A 65 -11.42 -5.47 8.67
CA ILE A 65 -11.40 -6.08 7.33
C ILE A 65 -10.22 -5.49 6.58
N ILE A 66 -9.28 -6.32 6.18
CA ILE A 66 -8.04 -5.89 5.54
C ILE A 66 -8.17 -6.00 4.03
N ALA A 67 -7.78 -4.93 3.32
CA ALA A 67 -7.77 -4.87 1.85
C ALA A 67 -6.36 -4.52 1.38
N LEU A 68 -5.75 -5.39 0.59
CA LEU A 68 -4.39 -5.23 0.11
C LEU A 68 -4.33 -5.40 -1.41
N MET A 69 -3.38 -4.74 -2.02
CA MET A 69 -3.03 -5.04 -3.42
C MET A 69 -2.33 -6.38 -3.50
N LYS A 70 -2.58 -7.12 -4.57
CA LYS A 70 -1.89 -8.39 -4.79
C LYS A 70 -0.39 -8.21 -4.78
N SER A 71 0.31 -9.20 -4.25
CA SER A 71 1.76 -9.13 -4.03
C SER A 71 2.58 -9.05 -5.31
N ASN A 72 1.98 -9.36 -6.48
CA ASN A 72 2.63 -9.19 -7.78
C ASN A 72 2.47 -7.78 -8.36
N THR A 73 1.81 -6.87 -7.65
CA THR A 73 1.74 -5.45 -8.03
C THR A 73 2.82 -4.67 -7.30
N LEU A 74 3.19 -3.50 -7.84
CA LEU A 74 4.19 -2.64 -7.22
C LEU A 74 3.78 -2.24 -5.80
N ILE A 75 2.52 -1.83 -5.63
CA ILE A 75 2.01 -1.41 -4.32
C ILE A 75 1.94 -2.61 -3.36
N GLY A 76 1.52 -3.77 -3.84
CA GLY A 76 1.50 -4.99 -3.03
C GLY A 76 2.89 -5.38 -2.56
N GLU A 77 3.88 -5.31 -3.44
CA GLU A 77 5.27 -5.59 -3.09
C GLU A 77 5.81 -4.60 -2.05
N ASN A 78 5.57 -3.31 -2.27
CA ASN A 78 6.00 -2.27 -1.32
C ASN A 78 5.31 -2.43 0.04
N THR A 79 4.04 -2.77 0.04
CA THR A 79 3.29 -3.05 1.26
C THR A 79 3.90 -4.21 2.04
N SER A 80 4.21 -5.31 1.35
CA SER A 80 4.86 -6.47 1.96
C SER A 80 6.17 -6.09 2.63
N LYS A 81 7.01 -5.35 1.94
CA LYS A 81 8.32 -4.95 2.46
C LYS A 81 8.23 -3.95 3.59
N LYS A 82 7.45 -2.87 3.40
CA LYS A 82 7.43 -1.75 4.36
C LYS A 82 6.59 -2.04 5.59
N LEU A 83 5.44 -2.67 5.43
CA LEU A 83 4.49 -2.84 6.52
C LEU A 83 4.53 -4.22 7.15
N TYR A 84 4.94 -5.23 6.40
CA TYR A 84 5.06 -6.60 6.92
C TYR A 84 6.50 -7.02 7.15
N ASN A 85 7.47 -6.30 6.57
CA ASN A 85 8.88 -6.70 6.57
C ASN A 85 9.07 -8.12 6.03
N MET A 86 8.36 -8.42 4.96
CA MET A 86 8.33 -9.74 4.31
C MET A 86 8.44 -9.58 2.81
N SER A 87 8.98 -10.59 2.15
CA SER A 87 8.82 -10.73 0.71
C SER A 87 7.38 -11.11 0.35
N ALA A 88 7.02 -10.99 -0.92
CA ALA A 88 5.70 -11.41 -1.38
C ALA A 88 5.41 -12.88 -1.05
N ASN A 89 6.38 -13.75 -1.26
CA ASN A 89 6.26 -15.18 -0.95
C ASN A 89 6.07 -15.43 0.55
N GLU A 90 6.86 -14.75 1.36
CA GLU A 90 6.75 -14.87 2.81
C GLU A 90 5.38 -14.39 3.30
N LEU A 91 4.88 -13.31 2.75
CA LEU A 91 3.56 -12.80 3.11
C LEU A 91 2.46 -13.80 2.75
N ASN A 92 2.53 -14.39 1.58
CA ASN A 92 1.56 -15.40 1.16
C ASN A 92 1.57 -16.61 2.10
N LYS A 93 2.75 -17.07 2.47
CA LYS A 93 2.88 -18.18 3.43
C LYS A 93 2.38 -17.80 4.81
N TYR A 94 2.65 -16.58 5.24
CA TYR A 94 2.20 -16.05 6.53
C TYR A 94 0.68 -16.13 6.64
N TRP A 95 -0.03 -15.61 5.65
CA TRP A 95 -1.49 -15.61 5.66
C TRP A 95 -2.06 -17.01 5.53
N LEU A 96 -1.46 -17.84 4.68
CA LEU A 96 -1.90 -19.22 4.53
C LEU A 96 -1.84 -19.96 5.86
N ALA A 97 -0.76 -19.78 6.60
CA ALA A 97 -0.59 -20.43 7.91
C ALA A 97 -1.62 -19.94 8.94
N LEU A 98 -1.87 -18.62 9.02
CA LEU A 98 -2.83 -18.06 9.96
C LEU A 98 -4.26 -18.52 9.68
N VAL A 99 -4.65 -18.51 8.41
CA VAL A 99 -5.97 -18.94 7.99
C VAL A 99 -6.17 -20.43 8.27
N PHE A 100 -5.16 -21.23 7.94
CA PHE A 100 -5.21 -22.68 8.16
C PHE A 100 -5.32 -23.03 9.64
N GLN A 101 -4.68 -22.25 10.51
CA GLN A 101 -4.76 -22.43 11.96
C GLN A 101 -6.00 -21.80 12.58
N GLY A 102 -6.85 -21.17 11.80
CA GLY A 102 -8.04 -20.48 12.30
C GLY A 102 -7.76 -19.26 13.17
N LYS A 103 -6.56 -18.67 13.05
CA LYS A 103 -6.14 -17.55 13.89
C LYS A 103 -6.58 -16.18 13.35
N ALA A 104 -6.79 -16.07 12.05
CA ALA A 104 -7.23 -14.84 11.43
C ALA A 104 -7.88 -15.12 10.08
N ASP A 105 -8.69 -14.18 9.62
CA ASP A 105 -9.22 -14.20 8.26
C ASP A 105 -8.18 -13.60 7.31
N ALA A 106 -8.10 -14.14 6.11
CA ALA A 106 -7.18 -13.60 5.10
C ALA A 106 -7.59 -12.18 4.70
N PRO A 107 -6.64 -11.34 4.31
CA PRO A 107 -6.95 -10.08 3.63
C PRO A 107 -7.69 -10.32 2.33
N ASN A 108 -8.44 -9.31 1.90
CA ASN A 108 -9.00 -9.26 0.56
C ASN A 108 -7.96 -8.67 -0.37
N PHE A 109 -7.63 -9.36 -1.46
CA PHE A 109 -6.58 -8.94 -2.39
C PHE A 109 -7.20 -8.41 -3.68
N PHE A 110 -6.62 -7.32 -4.17
CA PHE A 110 -7.13 -6.59 -5.34
C PHE A 110 -6.08 -6.42 -6.42
N ASN A 111 -6.52 -6.38 -7.67
CA ASN A 111 -5.65 -6.13 -8.82
C ASN A 111 -5.51 -4.64 -9.13
N SER A 112 -6.46 -3.82 -8.72
CA SER A 112 -6.44 -2.39 -8.97
C SER A 112 -6.69 -1.59 -7.69
N GLU A 113 -6.08 -0.42 -7.61
CA GLU A 113 -6.26 0.48 -6.47
C GLU A 113 -7.68 1.02 -6.39
N SER A 114 -8.32 1.25 -7.54
CA SER A 114 -9.70 1.74 -7.54
C SER A 114 -10.68 0.72 -6.99
N ASP A 115 -10.50 -0.56 -7.30
CA ASP A 115 -11.34 -1.62 -6.74
C ASP A 115 -11.12 -1.75 -5.25
N LEU A 116 -9.86 -1.67 -4.81
CA LEU A 116 -9.53 -1.72 -3.40
C LEU A 116 -10.16 -0.54 -2.65
N ALA A 117 -10.03 0.66 -3.17
CA ALA A 117 -10.59 1.86 -2.56
C ALA A 117 -12.12 1.79 -2.48
N ALA A 118 -12.77 1.31 -3.53
CA ALA A 118 -14.22 1.12 -3.53
C ALA A 118 -14.65 0.11 -2.46
N PHE A 119 -13.93 -0.99 -2.33
CA PHE A 119 -14.21 -1.99 -1.31
C PHE A 119 -14.09 -1.40 0.10
N VAL A 120 -13.00 -0.67 0.36
CA VAL A 120 -12.80 -0.03 1.67
C VAL A 120 -13.90 0.98 1.96
N GLY A 121 -14.27 1.79 0.97
CA GLY A 121 -15.34 2.79 1.13
C GLY A 121 -16.71 2.19 1.41
N GLN A 122 -16.96 0.98 0.95
CA GLN A 122 -18.25 0.29 1.09
C GLN A 122 -18.31 -0.70 2.25
N THR A 123 -17.18 -0.99 2.89
CA THR A 123 -17.10 -2.05 3.89
C THR A 123 -16.77 -1.46 5.25
N GLN A 124 -17.72 -1.56 6.18
CA GLN A 124 -17.54 -1.07 7.54
C GLN A 124 -16.36 -1.79 8.22
N GLY A 125 -15.49 -1.00 8.87
CA GLY A 125 -14.31 -1.52 9.55
C GLY A 125 -13.13 -1.84 8.64
N ALA A 126 -13.25 -1.57 7.34
CA ALA A 126 -12.17 -1.89 6.39
C ALA A 126 -11.01 -0.90 6.48
N ILE A 127 -9.82 -1.45 6.32
CA ILE A 127 -8.55 -0.73 6.20
C ILE A 127 -7.79 -1.28 5.00
N GLY A 128 -7.17 -0.39 4.23
CA GLY A 128 -6.45 -0.80 3.04
C GLY A 128 -5.20 0.03 2.81
N VAL A 129 -4.38 -0.42 1.87
CA VAL A 129 -3.13 0.25 1.51
C VAL A 129 -3.11 0.44 0.00
N ILE A 130 -2.96 1.68 -0.44
CA ILE A 130 -2.85 2.07 -1.85
C ILE A 130 -1.63 2.96 -2.05
N GLY A 131 -1.34 3.34 -3.30
CA GLY A 131 -0.14 4.11 -3.63
C GLY A 131 -0.34 5.60 -3.73
N ARG A 132 -1.57 6.08 -3.68
CA ARG A 132 -1.89 7.51 -3.77
C ARG A 132 -3.23 7.78 -3.10
N GLU A 133 -3.48 9.05 -2.78
CA GLU A 133 -4.76 9.45 -2.21
C GLU A 133 -5.90 9.15 -3.18
N SER A 134 -7.05 8.81 -2.62
CA SER A 134 -8.30 8.60 -3.34
C SER A 134 -9.35 9.54 -2.79
N ASP A 135 -10.13 10.15 -3.68
CA ASP A 135 -11.24 11.04 -3.27
C ASP A 135 -12.41 10.25 -2.65
N ASP A 136 -12.46 8.95 -2.90
CA ASP A 136 -13.58 8.11 -2.49
C ASP A 136 -13.46 7.59 -1.06
N VAL A 137 -12.26 7.62 -0.48
CA VAL A 137 -12.00 7.08 0.85
C VAL A 137 -11.08 7.98 1.65
N ARG A 138 -11.27 7.90 2.95
CA ARG A 138 -10.52 8.71 3.91
C ARG A 138 -9.10 8.16 4.09
N PRO A 139 -8.05 9.00 3.93
CA PRO A 139 -6.71 8.59 4.33
C PRO A 139 -6.59 8.49 5.83
N VAL A 140 -5.74 7.58 6.30
CA VAL A 140 -5.41 7.43 7.71
C VAL A 140 -4.08 8.10 7.96
N LEU A 141 -4.03 8.94 8.99
CA LEU A 141 -2.76 9.51 9.45
C LEU A 141 -2.04 8.46 10.30
N VAL A 142 -0.86 8.07 9.86
CA VAL A 142 -0.01 7.12 10.59
C VAL A 142 1.17 7.90 11.14
N ASP A 143 1.26 7.97 12.46
CA ASP A 143 2.22 8.85 13.16
C ASP A 143 2.18 10.29 12.62
N GLY A 144 0.96 10.77 12.29
CA GLY A 144 0.75 12.10 11.75
C GLY A 144 1.04 12.27 10.27
N LYS A 145 1.36 11.21 9.54
CA LYS A 145 1.71 11.26 8.13
C LYS A 145 0.63 10.61 7.26
N LYS A 146 0.34 11.24 6.10
CA LYS A 146 -0.55 10.67 5.08
C LYS A 146 0.16 9.66 4.20
N ILE A 147 1.44 9.85 3.96
CA ILE A 147 2.24 9.03 3.05
C ILE A 147 3.36 8.38 3.85
N LEU A 148 3.51 7.09 3.70
CA LEU A 148 4.52 6.28 4.37
C LEU A 148 5.70 5.93 3.47
#